data_6d4553d6740d7c70a8c31887afa360a2
#
_entry.id   6d4553d6740d7c70a8c31887afa360a2
#
_cell.length_a   1.000
_cell.length_b   1.000
_cell.length_c   1.000
_cell.angle_alpha   90.00
_cell.angle_beta   90.00
_cell.angle_gamma   90.00
#
_symmetry.space_group_name_H-M   'P 1'
#
loop_
_entity.id
_entity.type
_entity.pdbx_description
1 polymer ?
#
loop_
_entity_poly.entity_id
_entity_poly.type
_entity_poly.pdbx_seq_one_letter_code
_entity_poly.pdbx_strand_id
1 'polypeptide(L)'
;MAELNEGAHARVELAEKTADTTTISIGGEIDISNDATVQHEVERLLELLPQRLVFDLAELTFMDSSGIAVLLRVAARVTRVDVRNATRAVRRIIETTGVDGVLHLEP
;
A
#
# COMPACT_ATOMS: atom_id res chain seq x y z
N MET A 1 -19.00 16.14 -13.84
CA MET A 1 -18.42 16.18 -13.56
C MET A 1 -17.95 15.81 -12.57
N ALA A 2 -17.87 15.32 -12.50
CA ALA A 2 -17.52 14.91 -11.53
C ALA A 2 -16.54 15.21 -10.92
N GLU A 3 -16.18 15.64 -11.45
CA GLU A 3 -15.29 15.94 -10.99
C GLU A 3 -15.21 16.57 -9.89
N LEU A 4 -15.91 16.58 -9.48
CA LEU A 4 -16.02 17.00 -8.16
C LEU A 4 -15.67 15.96 -7.22
N ASN A 5 -14.62 15.30 -7.46
CA ASN A 5 -14.13 14.31 -6.56
C ASN A 5 -13.37 15.01 -5.45
N GLU A 6 -13.97 15.11 -4.29
CA GLU A 6 -13.36 15.77 -3.14
C GLU A 6 -12.67 14.81 -2.20
N GLY A 7 -12.68 13.54 -2.53
CA GLY A 7 -11.99 12.56 -1.70
C GLY A 7 -10.51 12.46 -2.03
N ALA A 8 -9.83 11.57 -1.35
CA ALA A 8 -8.42 11.32 -1.56
C ALA A 8 -8.17 10.67 -2.92
N HIS A 9 -7.03 10.97 -3.51
CA HIS A 9 -6.61 10.40 -4.79
C HIS A 9 -5.35 9.59 -4.61
N ALA A 10 -5.35 8.39 -5.16
CA ALA A 10 -4.18 7.51 -5.10
C ALA A 10 -3.93 6.91 -6.49
N ARG A 11 -2.67 6.57 -6.74
CA ARG A 11 -2.26 5.83 -7.94
C ARG A 11 -1.68 4.51 -7.48
N VAL A 12 -2.09 3.43 -8.12
CA VAL A 12 -1.59 2.09 -7.81
C VAL A 12 -1.02 1.53 -9.10
N GLU A 13 0.26 1.19 -9.09
CA GLU A 13 0.96 0.75 -10.29
C GLU A 13 1.86 -0.43 -10.00
N LEU A 14 1.92 -1.37 -10.94
CA LEU A 14 2.89 -2.45 -10.88
C LEU A 14 4.25 -1.88 -11.26
N ALA A 15 5.17 -1.83 -10.30
CA ALA A 15 6.49 -1.24 -10.54
C ALA A 15 7.48 -2.28 -11.05
N GLU A 16 7.41 -3.50 -10.52
CA GLU A 16 8.35 -4.54 -10.93
C GLU A 16 7.76 -5.91 -10.59
N LYS A 17 8.09 -6.91 -11.39
CA LYS A 17 7.62 -8.27 -11.11
C LYS A 17 8.71 -9.26 -11.52
N THR A 18 9.08 -10.11 -10.58
CA THR A 18 9.98 -11.24 -10.84
C THR A 18 9.22 -12.53 -10.56
N ALA A 19 9.90 -13.67 -10.61
CA ALA A 19 9.25 -14.96 -10.41
C ALA A 19 8.57 -15.08 -9.05
N ASP A 20 9.16 -14.49 -7.99
CA ASP A 20 8.65 -14.65 -6.63
C ASP A 20 8.34 -13.33 -5.92
N THR A 21 8.67 -12.19 -6.52
CA THR A 21 8.49 -10.88 -5.88
C THR A 21 7.71 -9.94 -6.80
N THR A 22 6.71 -9.29 -6.24
CA THR A 22 5.94 -8.26 -6.93
C THR A 22 6.13 -6.96 -6.16
N THR A 23 6.47 -5.88 -6.88
CA THR A 23 6.59 -4.54 -6.30
C THR A 23 5.46 -3.68 -6.84
N ILE A 24 4.67 -3.14 -5.93
CA ILE A 24 3.57 -2.25 -6.26
C ILE A 24 3.87 -0.87 -5.68
N SER A 25 3.80 0.14 -6.54
CA SER A 25 3.97 1.52 -6.14
C SER A 25 2.61 2.13 -5.86
N ILE A 26 2.47 2.79 -4.72
CA ILE A 26 1.25 3.52 -4.38
C ILE A 26 1.65 4.96 -4.10
N GLY A 27 1.02 5.89 -4.80
CA GLY A 27 1.26 7.32 -4.60
C GLY A 27 -0.02 8.05 -4.29
N GLY A 28 0.12 9.25 -3.77
CA GLY A 28 -1.02 10.11 -3.44
C GLY A 28 -1.44 9.99 -1.99
N GLU A 29 -2.71 9.74 -1.76
CA GLU A 29 -3.28 9.72 -0.42
C GLU A 29 -4.26 8.56 -0.29
N ILE A 30 -4.32 7.94 0.90
CA ILE A 30 -5.30 6.90 1.17
C ILE A 30 -6.05 7.27 2.44
N ASP A 31 -7.37 7.36 2.34
CA ASP A 31 -8.24 7.52 3.49
C ASP A 31 -9.53 6.74 3.23
N ILE A 32 -10.54 6.94 4.06
CA ILE A 32 -11.77 6.15 3.97
C ILE A 32 -12.53 6.42 2.67
N SER A 33 -12.26 7.54 1.98
CA SER A 33 -12.97 7.87 0.75
C SER A 33 -12.50 7.02 -0.43
N ASN A 34 -11.29 6.44 -0.37
CA ASN A 34 -10.75 5.67 -1.49
C ASN A 34 -10.09 4.34 -1.10
N ASP A 35 -10.15 3.95 0.18
CA ASP A 35 -9.47 2.74 0.63
C ASP A 35 -9.95 1.49 -0.11
N ALA A 36 -11.26 1.37 -0.36
CA ALA A 36 -11.79 0.21 -1.06
C ALA A 36 -11.29 0.17 -2.50
N THR A 37 -11.20 1.31 -3.16
CA THR A 37 -10.69 1.39 -4.53
C THR A 37 -9.22 1.00 -4.57
N VAL A 38 -8.43 1.50 -3.63
CA VAL A 38 -7.01 1.17 -3.57
C VAL A 38 -6.83 -0.33 -3.34
N GLN A 39 -7.58 -0.90 -2.41
CA GLN A 39 -7.50 -2.33 -2.15
C GLN A 39 -7.83 -3.15 -3.38
N HIS A 40 -8.89 -2.77 -4.08
CA HIS A 40 -9.30 -3.48 -5.29
C HIS A 40 -8.20 -3.42 -6.36
N GLU A 41 -7.58 -2.25 -6.56
CA GLU A 41 -6.52 -2.10 -7.54
C GLU A 41 -5.29 -2.92 -7.18
N VAL A 42 -4.92 -2.96 -5.91
CA VAL A 42 -3.80 -3.78 -5.46
C VAL A 42 -4.10 -5.26 -5.71
N GLU A 43 -5.29 -5.71 -5.33
CA GLU A 43 -5.66 -7.12 -5.48
C GLU A 43 -5.70 -7.52 -6.95
N ARG A 44 -6.12 -6.63 -7.82
CA ARG A 44 -6.14 -6.90 -9.25
C ARG A 44 -4.74 -7.18 -9.79
N LEU A 45 -3.73 -6.51 -9.24
CA LEU A 45 -2.35 -6.72 -9.66
C LEU A 45 -1.74 -7.99 -9.05
N LEU A 46 -2.42 -8.62 -8.09
CA LEU A 46 -1.94 -9.79 -7.39
C LEU A 46 -2.69 -11.06 -7.82
N GLU A 47 -3.02 -11.20 -9.10
CA GLU A 47 -3.74 -12.37 -9.58
C GLU A 47 -3.06 -13.66 -9.17
N LEU A 48 -1.73 -13.70 -9.30
CA LEU A 48 -0.94 -14.82 -8.79
C LEU A 48 -0.20 -14.28 -7.57
N LEU A 49 -0.57 -14.77 -6.40
CA LEU A 49 0.00 -14.26 -5.16
C LEU A 49 1.51 -14.54 -5.11
N PRO A 50 2.33 -13.51 -4.99
CA PRO A 50 3.77 -13.70 -4.90
C PRO A 50 4.16 -14.21 -3.52
N GLN A 51 5.38 -14.72 -3.40
CA GLN A 51 5.92 -15.05 -2.09
C GLN A 51 6.27 -13.78 -1.33
N ARG A 52 6.72 -12.77 -2.06
CA ARG A 52 7.11 -11.50 -1.46
C ARG A 52 6.43 -10.35 -2.19
N LEU A 53 5.79 -9.47 -1.45
CA LEU A 53 5.20 -8.26 -1.97
C LEU A 53 5.95 -7.08 -1.39
N VAL A 54 6.36 -6.16 -2.25
CA VAL A 54 7.00 -4.92 -1.83
C VAL A 54 6.05 -3.77 -2.17
N PHE A 55 5.69 -2.99 -1.18
CA PHE A 55 4.99 -1.72 -1.40
C PHE A 55 6.03 -0.61 -1.46
N ASP A 56 6.14 0.06 -2.59
CA ASP A 56 6.98 1.23 -2.72
C ASP A 56 6.09 2.44 -2.49
N LEU A 57 6.30 3.11 -1.37
CA LEU A 57 5.47 4.22 -0.92
C LEU A 57 6.17 5.57 -1.03
N ALA A 58 7.15 5.69 -1.93
CA ALA A 58 7.91 6.92 -2.09
C ALA A 58 7.01 8.11 -2.42
N GLU A 59 5.93 7.87 -3.16
CA GLU A 59 5.03 8.92 -3.60
C GLU A 59 3.75 9.02 -2.76
N LEU A 60 3.64 8.22 -1.70
CA LEU A 60 2.48 8.26 -0.82
C LEU A 60 2.70 9.34 0.23
N THR A 61 1.91 10.41 0.18
CA THR A 61 2.09 11.57 1.03
C THR A 61 1.24 11.53 2.29
N PHE A 62 0.16 10.75 2.28
CA PHE A 62 -0.73 10.66 3.43
C PHE A 62 -1.43 9.31 3.47
N MET A 63 -1.59 8.79 4.68
CA MET A 63 -2.35 7.57 4.90
C MET A 63 -2.85 7.61 6.35
N ASP A 64 -4.12 7.27 6.54
CA ASP A 64 -4.66 7.10 7.90
C ASP A 64 -4.85 5.62 8.19
N SER A 65 -5.62 5.31 9.23
CA SER A 65 -5.82 3.92 9.64
C SER A 65 -6.53 3.08 8.57
N SER A 66 -7.33 3.70 7.70
CA SER A 66 -7.96 2.92 6.61
C SER A 66 -6.91 2.45 5.61
N GLY A 67 -5.86 3.24 5.35
CA GLY A 67 -4.75 2.80 4.53
C GLY A 67 -3.98 1.65 5.18
N ILE A 68 -3.72 1.75 6.49
CA ILE A 68 -3.10 0.66 7.23
C ILE A 68 -3.92 -0.62 7.06
N ALA A 69 -5.24 -0.52 7.17
CA ALA A 69 -6.11 -1.69 7.04
C ALA A 69 -6.00 -2.32 5.65
N VAL A 70 -5.88 -1.51 4.59
CA VAL A 70 -5.68 -2.03 3.24
C VAL A 70 -4.39 -2.84 3.17
N LEU A 71 -3.28 -2.27 3.65
CA LEU A 71 -2.01 -2.95 3.60
C LEU A 71 -2.03 -4.25 4.40
N LEU A 72 -2.69 -4.25 5.56
CA LEU A 72 -2.79 -5.46 6.38
C LEU A 72 -3.64 -6.54 5.75
N ARG A 73 -4.75 -6.18 5.11
CA ARG A 73 -5.60 -7.18 4.44
C ARG A 73 -4.85 -7.84 3.29
N VAL A 74 -4.07 -7.07 2.56
CA VAL A 74 -3.26 -7.62 1.48
C VAL A 74 -2.15 -8.49 2.06
N ALA A 75 -1.51 -8.03 3.13
CA ALA A 75 -0.41 -8.77 3.76
C ALA A 75 -0.86 -10.15 4.25
N ALA A 76 -2.13 -10.27 4.66
CA ALA A 76 -2.65 -11.54 5.15
C ALA A 76 -2.70 -12.60 4.05
N ARG A 77 -2.57 -12.22 2.79
CA ARG A 77 -2.68 -13.12 1.64
C ARG A 77 -1.35 -13.51 1.03
N VAL A 78 -0.25 -12.93 1.50
CA VAL A 78 1.07 -13.23 0.95
C VAL A 78 2.01 -13.60 2.09
N THR A 79 3.10 -14.28 1.76
CA THR A 79 4.01 -14.80 2.78
C THR A 79 4.81 -13.68 3.44
N ARG A 80 5.23 -12.69 2.67
CA ARG A 80 6.07 -11.61 3.21
C ARG A 80 5.73 -10.28 2.53
N VAL A 81 5.60 -9.25 3.33
CA VAL A 81 5.37 -7.88 2.83
C VAL A 81 6.43 -6.96 3.39
N ASP A 82 7.12 -6.27 2.49
CA ASP A 82 8.07 -5.22 2.84
C ASP A 82 7.55 -3.88 2.35
N VAL A 83 7.83 -2.83 3.11
CA VAL A 83 7.48 -1.46 2.74
C VAL A 83 8.77 -0.72 2.46
N ARG A 84 8.88 -0.14 1.28
CA ARG A 84 10.08 0.54 0.80
C ARG A 84 9.80 2.01 0.60
N ASN A 85 10.77 2.85 0.95
CA ASN A 85 10.73 4.29 0.69
C ASN A 85 9.55 5.01 1.34
N ALA A 86 9.04 4.50 2.47
CA ALA A 86 7.95 5.18 3.16
C ALA A 86 8.40 6.57 3.57
N THR A 87 7.55 7.58 3.29
CA THR A 87 7.82 8.92 3.76
C THR A 87 7.80 8.96 5.29
N ARG A 88 8.35 10.01 5.87
CA ARG A 88 8.37 10.12 7.33
C ARG A 88 6.96 10.01 7.91
N ALA A 89 5.99 10.67 7.30
CA ALA A 89 4.62 10.65 7.81
C ALA A 89 4.01 9.26 7.75
N VAL A 90 4.22 8.54 6.65
CA VAL A 90 3.68 7.20 6.48
C VAL A 90 4.41 6.21 7.39
N ARG A 91 5.74 6.32 7.48
CA ARG A 91 6.51 5.47 8.39
C ARG A 91 6.02 5.64 9.82
N ARG A 92 5.75 6.89 10.21
CA ARG A 92 5.32 7.17 11.57
C ARG A 92 3.99 6.49 11.90
N ILE A 93 3.04 6.51 10.97
CA ILE A 93 1.75 5.86 11.26
C ILE A 93 1.88 4.35 11.31
N ILE A 94 2.74 3.77 10.47
CA ILE A 94 2.98 2.32 10.51
C ILE A 94 3.59 1.95 11.86
N GLU A 95 4.59 2.69 12.32
CA GLU A 95 5.25 2.42 13.59
C GLU A 95 4.31 2.64 14.77
N THR A 96 3.54 3.72 14.74
CA THR A 96 2.64 4.07 15.84
C THR A 96 1.52 3.04 16.01
N THR A 97 1.04 2.46 14.92
CA THR A 97 -0.02 1.44 14.99
C THR A 97 0.53 0.07 15.37
N GLY A 98 1.85 -0.08 15.45
CA GLY A 98 2.46 -1.33 15.91
C GLY A 98 2.43 -2.45 14.89
N VAL A 99 2.24 -2.15 13.59
CA VAL A 99 2.14 -3.17 12.56
C VAL A 99 3.44 -3.38 11.80
N ASP A 100 4.52 -2.77 12.27
CA ASP A 100 5.82 -2.88 11.62
C ASP A 100 6.42 -4.29 11.74
N GLY A 101 5.83 -5.17 12.57
CA GLY A 101 6.20 -6.58 12.60
C GLY A 101 5.56 -7.38 11.48
N VAL A 102 4.47 -6.88 10.89
CA VAL A 102 3.77 -7.53 9.79
C VAL A 102 4.15 -6.87 8.47
N LEU A 103 4.21 -5.54 8.47
CA LEU A 103 4.65 -4.77 7.31
C LEU A 103 6.09 -4.36 7.58
N HIS A 104 7.03 -5.11 7.03
CA HIS A 104 8.44 -4.88 7.33
C HIS A 104 8.92 -3.59 6.67
N LEU A 105 9.20 -2.59 7.49
CA LEU A 105 9.70 -1.32 7.00
C LEU A 105 11.18 -1.47 6.64
N GLU A 106 11.53 -1.18 5.39
CA GLU A 106 12.92 -1.12 4.99
C GLU A 106 13.53 0.21 5.49
N PRO A 107 14.81 0.20 5.89
CA PRO A 107 15.46 1.40 6.42
C PRO A 107 15.46 2.56 5.45
#